data_0ea2dc0a8a8b914e529617f29752ba49
#
_entry.id   0ea2dc0a8a8b914e529617f29752ba49
#
_cell.length_a   1.000
_cell.length_b   1.000
_cell.length_c   1.000
_cell.angle_alpha   90.00
_cell.angle_beta   90.00
_cell.angle_gamma   90.00
#
_symmetry.space_group_name_H-M   'P 1'
#
loop_
_entity.id
_entity.type
_entity.pdbx_description
1 polymer ?
#
loop_
_entity_poly.entity_id
_entity_poly.type
_entity_poly.pdbx_seq_one_letter_code
_entity_poly.pdbx_strand_id
1 'polypeptide(L)'
;MFSIIMPIWNRGEVVIRAVQSVLNQTFPDYELIIVDDGSEDKVEGRLQEFLSEKVVYHKIPHGGVSAARNFGIKHSQHPLIAYLDSDNVWHSDYLFRMHSAFSQPGSVTVAAYCRYNIYRRDKKNRIYLAGVGGKPFNFGELLDRNFIDLNSFVHSRDCLEYAGFHNENIKRLVDWEFILRIANIYNLVYIPEVLVDYYWGYCDNSITQKEDGVSACTYIKETNRLYSGRVKIIHDAITYVWKNIPDEKRHNWVQVKNKKLNTSSFTAWGYPFMLQVEPTNICELSCPLCPTGRGDLNRPPRHLKLEEFKGLIDDMERYLLFLILWDWGEPLMNPELPAMIRYAAERDIKAATSTNGHFFKHEDYIAELLQSGLSTLIVAIDSVSVDNYEIYRKQGDLTEVLSGVGKLMELKKKVKSNTLINLRMVVMKQNEHEVDKTRHYARAIGVDCFTVKTLNPSCGSIALDSEFVPENPKYRRFTYKKDTLERISVDRVCMRVWTMSNIFSNGDVVPCCYDYRADLKVGNVLGRPFTEIWNSHAYRELRKRIFTQKNSIPICRECYTNFQKSEYGMFSEFSRFKSRPEENFLDKYRTWIFSPQVRAVIKRILRKH
;
A
#
# COMPACT_ATOMS: atom_id res chain seq x y z
N MET A 1 26.61 -15.07 4.64
CA MET A 1 26.89 -15.14 6.11
C MET A 1 25.57 -15.10 6.85
N PHE A 2 25.37 -16.03 7.81
CA PHE A 2 24.12 -16.19 8.57
C PHE A 2 24.33 -15.97 10.06
N SER A 3 23.40 -15.30 10.71
CA SER A 3 23.25 -15.36 12.16
C SER A 3 22.11 -16.31 12.50
N ILE A 4 22.43 -17.40 13.18
CA ILE A 4 21.47 -18.44 13.57
C ILE A 4 21.07 -18.19 15.01
N ILE A 5 19.79 -17.99 15.25
CA ILE A 5 19.23 -17.71 16.59
C ILE A 5 18.60 -18.99 17.13
N MET A 6 19.12 -19.48 18.24
CA MET A 6 18.63 -20.68 18.91
C MET A 6 18.14 -20.35 20.32
N PRO A 7 16.83 -20.14 20.53
CA PRO A 7 16.28 -19.96 21.86
C PRO A 7 16.21 -21.32 22.60
N ILE A 8 16.58 -21.32 23.87
CA ILE A 8 16.49 -22.50 24.72
C ILE A 8 15.83 -22.16 26.08
N TRP A 9 15.05 -23.07 26.61
CA TRP A 9 14.48 -23.00 27.96
C TRP A 9 14.21 -24.41 28.51
N ASN A 10 14.99 -24.84 29.49
CA ASN A 10 14.92 -26.18 30.09
C ASN A 10 14.94 -27.31 29.05
N ARG A 11 15.94 -27.30 28.15
CA ARG A 11 16.10 -28.18 26.99
C ARG A 11 17.47 -28.86 26.91
N GLY A 12 18.18 -28.99 28.03
CA GLY A 12 19.55 -29.49 28.08
C GLY A 12 19.75 -30.88 27.49
N GLU A 13 18.70 -31.74 27.46
CA GLU A 13 18.81 -33.09 26.88
C GLU A 13 18.73 -33.11 25.35
N VAL A 14 18.02 -32.18 24.75
CA VAL A 14 17.72 -32.20 23.30
C VAL A 14 18.53 -31.18 22.48
N VAL A 15 19.01 -30.11 23.12
CA VAL A 15 19.72 -29.01 22.43
C VAL A 15 20.99 -29.46 21.71
N ILE A 16 21.69 -30.47 22.23
CA ILE A 16 22.94 -30.97 21.65
C ILE A 16 22.73 -31.41 20.18
N ARG A 17 21.65 -32.10 19.91
CA ARG A 17 21.30 -32.54 18.55
C ARG A 17 21.09 -31.36 17.60
N ALA A 18 20.43 -30.32 18.08
CA ALA A 18 20.21 -29.10 17.30
C ALA A 18 21.54 -28.38 17.02
N VAL A 19 22.40 -28.21 18.03
CA VAL A 19 23.73 -27.59 17.89
C VAL A 19 24.58 -28.40 16.90
N GLN A 20 24.66 -29.71 17.04
CA GLN A 20 25.40 -30.59 16.12
C GLN A 20 24.90 -30.44 14.67
N SER A 21 23.61 -30.26 14.45
CA SER A 21 23.06 -30.07 13.09
C SER A 21 23.51 -28.75 12.46
N VAL A 22 23.77 -27.72 13.27
CA VAL A 22 24.36 -26.45 12.79
C VAL A 22 25.85 -26.62 12.51
N LEU A 23 26.58 -27.29 13.40
CA LEU A 23 28.02 -27.53 13.21
C LEU A 23 28.32 -28.41 11.99
N ASN A 24 27.41 -29.27 11.59
CA ASN A 24 27.50 -30.14 10.41
C ASN A 24 27.05 -29.48 9.11
N GLN A 25 26.80 -28.17 9.08
CA GLN A 25 26.41 -27.47 7.86
C GLN A 25 27.58 -27.39 6.86
N THR A 26 27.31 -27.66 5.59
CA THR A 26 28.29 -27.55 4.51
C THR A 26 28.65 -26.11 4.14
N PHE A 27 27.84 -25.15 4.52
CA PHE A 27 28.09 -23.72 4.33
C PHE A 27 28.81 -23.15 5.56
N PRO A 28 30.06 -22.64 5.41
CA PRO A 28 30.93 -22.33 6.56
C PRO A 28 30.71 -20.98 7.21
N ASP A 29 30.04 -20.03 6.52
CA ASP A 29 29.98 -18.63 6.95
C ASP A 29 28.75 -18.35 7.79
N TYR A 30 28.78 -18.72 9.06
CA TYR A 30 27.71 -18.47 10.03
C TYR A 30 28.24 -18.20 11.43
N GLU A 31 27.41 -17.60 12.26
CA GLU A 31 27.48 -17.59 13.71
C GLU A 31 26.23 -18.27 14.30
N LEU A 32 26.37 -18.96 15.42
CA LEU A 32 25.27 -19.54 16.20
C LEU A 32 25.17 -18.82 17.54
N ILE A 33 24.04 -18.16 17.77
CA ILE A 33 23.74 -17.45 19.01
C ILE A 33 22.68 -18.24 19.77
N ILE A 34 23.13 -18.92 20.83
CA ILE A 34 22.28 -19.67 21.73
C ILE A 34 21.83 -18.73 22.84
N VAL A 35 20.51 -18.55 22.98
CA VAL A 35 19.93 -17.67 23.99
C VAL A 35 19.13 -18.50 24.98
N ASP A 36 19.66 -18.63 26.17
CA ASP A 36 19.03 -19.30 27.31
C ASP A 36 18.08 -18.36 28.03
N ASP A 37 16.79 -18.64 27.91
CA ASP A 37 15.71 -17.87 28.51
C ASP A 37 15.46 -18.23 29.99
N GLY A 38 16.54 -18.23 30.78
CA GLY A 38 16.48 -18.49 32.23
C GLY A 38 16.29 -19.95 32.61
N SER A 39 16.97 -20.90 31.93
CA SER A 39 16.89 -22.33 32.26
C SER A 39 17.43 -22.66 33.65
N GLU A 40 16.83 -23.65 34.28
CA GLU A 40 17.22 -24.21 35.61
C GLU A 40 17.94 -25.55 35.48
N ASP A 41 17.92 -26.18 34.28
CA ASP A 41 18.41 -27.54 34.01
C ASP A 41 19.93 -27.65 33.72
N LYS A 42 20.72 -26.60 34.07
CA LYS A 42 22.17 -26.54 33.89
C LYS A 42 22.64 -26.81 32.45
N VAL A 43 21.86 -26.40 31.46
CA VAL A 43 22.15 -26.56 30.04
C VAL A 43 23.50 -25.97 29.61
N GLU A 44 23.94 -24.89 30.26
CA GLU A 44 25.24 -24.22 30.03
C GLU A 44 26.41 -25.19 30.10
N GLY A 45 26.48 -26.03 31.15
CA GLY A 45 27.55 -27.02 31.31
C GLY A 45 27.59 -28.06 30.19
N ARG A 46 26.45 -28.37 29.57
CA ARG A 46 26.35 -29.31 28.44
C ARG A 46 26.77 -28.67 27.11
N LEU A 47 26.71 -27.35 27.01
CA LEU A 47 27.07 -26.62 25.81
C LEU A 47 28.53 -26.18 25.80
N GLN A 48 29.24 -26.28 26.91
CA GLN A 48 30.61 -25.78 27.10
C GLN A 48 31.60 -26.27 26.01
N GLU A 49 31.47 -27.54 25.60
CA GLU A 49 32.35 -28.14 24.58
C GLU A 49 32.11 -27.62 23.16
N PHE A 50 30.96 -27.02 22.91
CA PHE A 50 30.58 -26.48 21.59
C PHE A 50 30.86 -24.99 21.43
N LEU A 51 31.17 -24.30 22.55
CA LEU A 51 31.42 -22.85 22.52
C LEU A 51 32.72 -22.54 21.77
N SER A 52 32.67 -21.52 20.94
CA SER A 52 33.79 -21.09 20.10
C SER A 52 33.55 -19.66 19.60
N GLU A 53 34.43 -19.13 18.76
CA GLU A 53 34.20 -17.85 18.10
C GLU A 53 32.93 -17.83 17.24
N LYS A 54 32.49 -18.99 16.74
CA LYS A 54 31.26 -19.12 15.94
C LYS A 54 30.04 -19.51 16.75
N VAL A 55 30.16 -19.99 17.96
CA VAL A 55 29.06 -20.47 18.81
C VAL A 55 29.10 -19.73 20.14
N VAL A 56 28.15 -18.84 20.32
CA VAL A 56 28.08 -17.96 21.48
C VAL A 56 26.83 -18.29 22.31
N TYR A 57 27.00 -18.36 23.63
CA TYR A 57 25.92 -18.59 24.58
C TYR A 57 25.64 -17.36 25.43
N HIS A 58 24.38 -17.00 25.54
CA HIS A 58 23.90 -15.93 26.42
C HIS A 58 22.76 -16.44 27.30
N LYS A 59 22.80 -16.12 28.58
CA LYS A 59 21.69 -16.36 29.52
C LYS A 59 21.01 -15.05 29.85
N ILE A 60 19.68 -15.04 29.73
CA ILE A 60 18.84 -13.88 30.04
C ILE A 60 17.79 -14.23 31.09
N PRO A 61 17.20 -13.27 31.80
CA PRO A 61 16.01 -13.52 32.62
C PRO A 61 14.87 -14.06 31.77
N HIS A 62 14.08 -14.99 32.33
CA HIS A 62 12.96 -15.61 31.60
C HIS A 62 11.94 -14.57 31.10
N GLY A 63 11.83 -14.40 29.80
CA GLY A 63 10.96 -13.45 29.10
C GLY A 63 10.12 -14.08 27.99
N GLY A 64 10.30 -15.37 27.74
CA GLY A 64 9.62 -16.12 26.67
C GLY A 64 10.39 -16.15 25.35
N VAL A 65 9.97 -17.03 24.44
CA VAL A 65 10.68 -17.32 23.20
C VAL A 65 10.86 -16.10 22.29
N SER A 66 9.89 -15.18 22.27
CA SER A 66 10.02 -13.90 21.51
C SER A 66 11.12 -13.01 22.06
N ALA A 67 11.24 -12.90 23.40
CA ALA A 67 12.29 -12.11 24.05
C ALA A 67 13.68 -12.70 23.76
N ALA A 68 13.82 -14.02 23.87
CA ALA A 68 15.06 -14.74 23.55
C ALA A 68 15.46 -14.54 22.08
N ARG A 69 14.53 -14.69 21.13
CA ARG A 69 14.80 -14.43 19.72
C ARG A 69 15.20 -12.98 19.45
N ASN A 70 14.48 -12.02 20.05
CA ASN A 70 14.79 -10.60 19.92
C ASN A 70 16.17 -10.25 20.48
N PHE A 71 16.55 -10.86 21.62
CA PHE A 71 17.88 -10.70 22.19
C PHE A 71 18.94 -11.21 21.20
N GLY A 72 18.79 -12.43 20.68
CA GLY A 72 19.70 -13.01 19.71
C GLY A 72 19.85 -12.17 18.44
N ILE A 73 18.73 -11.65 17.88
CA ILE A 73 18.75 -10.77 16.71
C ILE A 73 19.55 -9.48 17.00
N LYS A 74 19.38 -8.87 18.19
CA LYS A 74 20.09 -7.64 18.57
C LYS A 74 21.61 -7.85 18.71
N HIS A 75 22.05 -9.05 19.08
CA HIS A 75 23.46 -9.39 19.27
C HIS A 75 24.09 -10.06 18.03
N SER A 76 23.32 -10.30 17.00
CA SER A 76 23.77 -10.93 15.76
C SER A 76 24.39 -9.91 14.78
N GLN A 77 25.36 -10.36 13.95
CA GLN A 77 26.19 -9.47 13.12
C GLN A 77 25.95 -9.65 11.60
N HIS A 78 25.43 -10.80 11.18
CA HIS A 78 25.33 -11.12 9.75
C HIS A 78 24.04 -10.63 9.09
N PRO A 79 24.05 -10.44 7.76
CA PRO A 79 22.91 -9.89 7.02
C PRO A 79 21.72 -10.85 6.88
N LEU A 80 21.92 -12.16 6.99
CA LEU A 80 20.86 -13.15 6.94
C LEU A 80 20.60 -13.75 8.32
N ILE A 81 19.34 -13.79 8.73
CA ILE A 81 18.92 -14.32 10.02
C ILE A 81 18.12 -15.58 9.80
N ALA A 82 18.53 -16.64 10.49
CA ALA A 82 17.89 -17.95 10.52
C ALA A 82 17.54 -18.34 11.96
N TYR A 83 16.59 -19.24 12.12
CA TYR A 83 16.10 -19.67 13.43
C TYR A 83 16.12 -21.19 13.52
N LEU A 84 16.61 -21.71 14.63
CA LEU A 84 16.51 -23.14 14.93
C LEU A 84 16.10 -23.33 16.39
N ASP A 85 14.92 -23.87 16.62
CA ASP A 85 14.49 -24.23 17.97
C ASP A 85 15.26 -25.46 18.46
N SER A 86 15.54 -25.49 19.74
CA SER A 86 16.45 -26.43 20.40
C SER A 86 16.07 -27.92 20.27
N ASP A 87 14.88 -28.24 19.81
CA ASP A 87 14.37 -29.61 19.62
C ASP A 87 14.28 -30.05 18.15
N ASN A 88 14.64 -29.19 17.20
CA ASN A 88 14.62 -29.46 15.76
C ASN A 88 16.02 -29.69 15.17
N VAL A 89 16.09 -30.15 13.93
CA VAL A 89 17.36 -30.52 13.28
C VAL A 89 17.35 -30.03 11.83
N TRP A 90 18.46 -29.43 11.40
CA TRP A 90 18.70 -29.09 10.01
C TRP A 90 19.46 -30.18 9.27
N HIS A 91 19.13 -30.38 8.00
CA HIS A 91 19.95 -31.19 7.07
C HIS A 91 21.25 -30.42 6.75
N SER A 92 22.30 -31.13 6.43
CA SER A 92 23.66 -30.57 6.28
C SER A 92 23.80 -29.48 5.20
N ASP A 93 22.93 -29.45 4.20
CA ASP A 93 22.94 -28.47 3.11
C ASP A 93 21.89 -27.35 3.26
N TYR A 94 21.23 -27.23 4.43
CA TYR A 94 20.21 -26.21 4.67
C TYR A 94 20.73 -24.78 4.42
N LEU A 95 21.83 -24.38 5.05
CA LEU A 95 22.38 -23.03 4.88
C LEU A 95 22.85 -22.78 3.44
N PHE A 96 23.44 -23.79 2.78
CA PHE A 96 23.87 -23.68 1.40
C PHE A 96 22.69 -23.42 0.46
N ARG A 97 21.58 -24.16 0.61
CA ARG A 97 20.37 -24.00 -0.19
C ARG A 97 19.69 -22.66 0.07
N MET A 98 19.63 -22.25 1.33
CA MET A 98 19.12 -20.93 1.68
C MET A 98 19.98 -19.82 1.07
N HIS A 99 21.30 -19.87 1.22
CA HIS A 99 22.21 -18.90 0.61
C HIS A 99 22.01 -18.78 -0.90
N SER A 100 21.86 -19.91 -1.59
CA SER A 100 21.63 -19.92 -3.04
C SER A 100 20.38 -19.14 -3.46
N ALA A 101 19.31 -19.16 -2.64
CA ALA A 101 18.09 -18.38 -2.90
C ALA A 101 18.29 -16.87 -2.78
N PHE A 102 19.22 -16.42 -1.93
CA PHE A 102 19.53 -15.00 -1.76
C PHE A 102 20.61 -14.51 -2.74
N SER A 103 21.39 -15.40 -3.32
CA SER A 103 22.54 -15.06 -4.19
C SER A 103 22.25 -15.12 -5.68
N GLN A 104 20.98 -15.32 -6.10
CA GLN A 104 20.64 -15.37 -7.52
C GLN A 104 20.81 -13.99 -8.19
N PRO A 105 21.55 -13.89 -9.29
CA PRO A 105 21.74 -12.63 -10.01
C PRO A 105 20.40 -12.01 -10.43
N GLY A 106 20.21 -10.73 -10.11
CA GLY A 106 18.98 -9.99 -10.42
C GLY A 106 17.78 -10.32 -9.53
N SER A 107 17.94 -11.17 -8.51
CA SER A 107 16.89 -11.46 -7.51
C SER A 107 17.13 -10.68 -6.22
N VAL A 108 16.14 -9.94 -5.78
CA VAL A 108 16.13 -9.32 -4.44
C VAL A 108 15.30 -10.21 -3.53
N THR A 109 15.90 -11.32 -3.10
CA THR A 109 15.29 -12.20 -2.12
C THR A 109 15.47 -11.60 -0.74
N VAL A 110 14.36 -11.28 -0.07
CA VAL A 110 14.34 -10.72 1.29
C VAL A 110 14.05 -11.79 2.33
N ALA A 111 13.28 -12.81 1.95
CA ALA A 111 13.02 -13.97 2.80
C ALA A 111 12.75 -15.22 1.96
N ALA A 112 13.18 -16.38 2.48
CA ALA A 112 13.02 -17.68 1.86
C ALA A 112 12.63 -18.74 2.90
N TYR A 113 11.97 -19.82 2.46
CA TYR A 113 11.66 -20.96 3.30
C TYR A 113 11.65 -22.25 2.50
N CYS A 114 11.86 -23.38 3.19
CA CYS A 114 11.88 -24.69 2.59
C CYS A 114 10.76 -25.59 3.12
N ARG A 115 10.72 -26.83 2.60
CA ARG A 115 9.89 -27.89 3.18
C ARG A 115 10.57 -28.50 4.41
N TYR A 116 9.75 -29.13 5.25
CA TYR A 116 10.21 -29.78 6.48
C TYR A 116 9.44 -31.06 6.76
N ASN A 117 10.13 -32.07 7.29
CA ASN A 117 9.52 -33.28 7.83
C ASN A 117 8.84 -32.98 9.17
N ILE A 118 7.71 -33.60 9.42
CA ILE A 118 6.99 -33.52 10.70
C ILE A 118 7.06 -34.88 11.37
N TYR A 119 7.85 -34.95 12.45
CA TYR A 119 7.95 -36.15 13.27
C TYR A 119 7.04 -36.05 14.49
N ARG A 120 6.41 -37.19 14.89
CA ARG A 120 5.58 -37.30 16.06
C ARG A 120 5.93 -38.57 16.87
N ARG A 121 5.51 -38.60 18.13
CA ARG A 121 5.58 -39.79 18.95
C ARG A 121 4.26 -40.52 18.95
N ASP A 122 4.28 -41.86 18.88
CA ASP A 122 3.12 -42.70 19.08
C ASP A 122 2.89 -42.97 20.61
N LYS A 123 1.80 -43.67 20.94
CA LYS A 123 1.46 -44.04 22.33
C LYS A 123 2.53 -44.94 23.00
N LYS A 124 3.43 -45.52 22.22
CA LYS A 124 4.56 -46.34 22.70
C LYS A 124 5.88 -45.54 22.68
N ASN A 125 5.81 -44.24 22.58
CA ASN A 125 6.95 -43.31 22.55
C ASN A 125 7.92 -43.48 21.38
N ARG A 126 7.52 -44.17 20.27
CA ARG A 126 8.32 -44.31 19.06
C ARG A 126 8.09 -43.13 18.13
N ILE A 127 9.19 -42.60 17.57
CA ILE A 127 9.17 -41.50 16.64
C ILE A 127 8.82 -42.01 15.25
N TYR A 128 7.90 -41.37 14.56
CA TYR A 128 7.53 -41.66 13.17
C TYR A 128 7.30 -40.40 12.37
N LEU A 129 7.54 -40.47 11.05
CA LEU A 129 7.24 -39.43 10.11
C LEU A 129 5.72 -39.30 9.94
N ALA A 130 5.15 -38.22 10.44
CA ALA A 130 3.70 -37.95 10.39
C ALA A 130 3.27 -37.19 9.12
N GLY A 131 4.19 -36.53 8.44
CA GLY A 131 3.91 -35.77 7.23
C GLY A 131 5.06 -34.86 6.81
N VAL A 132 4.81 -34.07 5.78
CA VAL A 132 5.75 -33.06 5.28
C VAL A 132 5.03 -31.72 5.22
N GLY A 133 5.63 -30.69 5.81
CA GLY A 133 5.15 -29.31 5.78
C GLY A 133 5.85 -28.48 4.70
N GLY A 134 5.39 -27.27 4.53
CA GLY A 134 5.87 -26.36 3.50
C GLY A 134 5.28 -26.66 2.12
N LYS A 135 4.81 -25.61 1.44
CA LYS A 135 4.21 -25.66 0.09
C LYS A 135 4.50 -24.35 -0.63
N PRO A 136 4.29 -24.27 -1.96
CA PRO A 136 4.46 -23.02 -2.71
C PRO A 136 3.76 -21.85 -2.03
N PHE A 137 4.41 -20.69 -2.04
CA PHE A 137 3.94 -19.50 -1.34
C PHE A 137 2.59 -19.03 -1.88
N ASN A 138 1.64 -18.92 -0.99
CA ASN A 138 0.34 -18.28 -1.22
C ASN A 138 -0.03 -17.47 0.03
N PHE A 139 -0.02 -16.15 -0.11
CA PHE A 139 -0.30 -15.26 1.02
C PHE A 139 -1.71 -15.42 1.59
N GLY A 140 -2.73 -15.61 0.71
CA GLY A 140 -4.10 -15.81 1.16
C GLY A 140 -4.26 -17.07 2.03
N GLU A 141 -3.60 -18.16 1.66
CA GLU A 141 -3.59 -19.37 2.47
C GLU A 141 -2.78 -19.20 3.76
N LEU A 142 -1.68 -18.43 3.72
CA LEU A 142 -0.89 -18.13 4.92
C LEU A 142 -1.68 -17.31 5.94
N LEU A 143 -2.61 -16.45 5.50
CA LEU A 143 -3.52 -15.71 6.38
C LEU A 143 -4.52 -16.63 7.10
N ASP A 144 -4.95 -17.70 6.45
CA ASP A 144 -5.93 -18.62 7.02
C ASP A 144 -5.27 -19.69 7.89
N ARG A 145 -4.06 -20.13 7.51
CA ARG A 145 -3.35 -21.24 8.14
C ARG A 145 -1.84 -21.11 7.98
N ASN A 146 -1.11 -21.25 9.10
CA ASN A 146 0.35 -21.37 9.05
C ASN A 146 0.77 -22.67 8.33
N PHE A 147 1.60 -22.53 7.29
CA PHE A 147 2.25 -23.64 6.60
C PHE A 147 3.77 -23.43 6.45
N ILE A 148 4.30 -22.40 7.10
CA ILE A 148 5.73 -22.08 7.13
C ILE A 148 6.21 -22.18 8.57
N ASP A 149 7.07 -23.13 8.85
CA ASP A 149 7.72 -23.26 10.15
C ASP A 149 8.92 -22.31 10.24
N LEU A 150 9.13 -21.69 11.40
CA LEU A 150 10.22 -20.73 11.59
C LEU A 150 11.61 -21.37 11.44
N ASN A 151 11.73 -22.66 11.79
CA ASN A 151 12.98 -23.40 11.62
C ASN A 151 13.36 -23.60 10.13
N SER A 152 12.38 -23.48 9.25
CA SER A 152 12.57 -23.56 7.79
C SER A 152 12.70 -22.19 7.12
N PHE A 153 12.76 -21.10 7.88
CA PHE A 153 12.62 -19.73 7.39
C PHE A 153 13.90 -18.91 7.62
N VAL A 154 14.31 -18.18 6.60
CA VAL A 154 15.43 -17.23 6.62
C VAL A 154 14.97 -15.90 6.07
N HIS A 155 15.46 -14.81 6.66
CA HIS A 155 15.19 -13.46 6.14
C HIS A 155 16.43 -12.56 6.21
N SER A 156 16.46 -11.50 5.40
CA SER A 156 17.46 -10.45 5.52
C SER A 156 17.22 -9.62 6.79
N ARG A 157 18.28 -9.15 7.41
CA ARG A 157 18.21 -8.25 8.58
C ARG A 157 17.42 -6.98 8.25
N ASP A 158 17.57 -6.45 7.05
CA ASP A 158 16.93 -5.21 6.61
C ASP A 158 15.41 -5.29 6.67
N CYS A 159 14.81 -6.46 6.55
CA CYS A 159 13.36 -6.58 6.64
C CYS A 159 12.82 -6.27 8.04
N LEU A 160 13.65 -6.36 9.09
CA LEU A 160 13.25 -6.04 10.46
C LEU A 160 12.97 -4.55 10.66
N GLU A 161 13.57 -3.69 9.85
CA GLU A 161 13.27 -2.25 9.85
C GLU A 161 11.79 -1.99 9.61
N TYR A 162 11.15 -2.84 8.80
CA TYR A 162 9.75 -2.70 8.40
C TYR A 162 8.81 -3.68 9.08
N ALA A 163 9.23 -4.92 9.24
CA ALA A 163 8.44 -5.94 9.93
C ALA A 163 8.53 -5.81 11.46
N GLY A 164 9.58 -5.17 11.97
CA GLY A 164 9.90 -5.11 13.39
C GLY A 164 10.38 -6.46 13.94
N PHE A 165 10.65 -6.50 15.24
CA PHE A 165 11.08 -7.70 15.98
C PHE A 165 9.89 -8.62 16.31
N HIS A 166 10.17 -9.82 16.85
CA HIS A 166 9.11 -10.71 17.34
C HIS A 166 8.23 -10.02 18.40
N ASN A 167 6.93 -10.28 18.34
CA ASN A 167 5.97 -9.69 19.28
C ASN A 167 6.02 -10.41 20.63
N GLU A 168 6.49 -9.74 21.68
CA GLU A 168 6.62 -10.29 23.02
C GLU A 168 5.27 -10.35 23.79
N ASN A 169 4.22 -9.71 23.28
CA ASN A 169 2.91 -9.69 23.91
C ASN A 169 2.06 -10.91 23.56
N ILE A 170 2.48 -11.74 22.62
CA ILE A 170 1.81 -13.01 22.28
C ILE A 170 2.70 -14.19 22.69
N LYS A 171 2.08 -15.23 23.27
CA LYS A 171 2.82 -16.37 23.82
C LYS A 171 2.80 -17.59 22.91
N ARG A 172 1.90 -17.63 21.93
CA ARG A 172 1.75 -18.74 20.99
C ARG A 172 1.56 -18.25 19.56
N LEU A 173 1.95 -19.07 18.54
CA LEU A 173 1.90 -18.72 17.12
C LEU A 173 2.73 -17.49 16.77
N VAL A 174 3.76 -17.22 17.56
CA VAL A 174 4.67 -16.07 17.41
C VAL A 174 5.44 -16.09 16.09
N ASP A 175 5.73 -17.29 15.59
CA ASP A 175 6.30 -17.58 14.29
C ASP A 175 5.37 -17.14 13.15
N TRP A 176 4.12 -17.58 13.20
CA TRP A 176 3.12 -17.24 12.19
C TRP A 176 2.85 -15.73 12.11
N GLU A 177 2.72 -15.08 13.25
CA GLU A 177 2.53 -13.63 13.35
C GLU A 177 3.72 -12.87 12.74
N PHE A 178 4.95 -13.29 13.05
CA PHE A 178 6.17 -12.69 12.54
C PHE A 178 6.32 -12.90 11.03
N ILE A 179 6.15 -14.13 10.55
CA ILE A 179 6.21 -14.47 9.13
C ILE A 179 5.14 -13.72 8.34
N LEU A 180 3.92 -13.58 8.88
CA LEU A 180 2.85 -12.79 8.25
C LEU A 180 3.22 -11.32 8.10
N ARG A 181 3.89 -10.71 9.08
CA ARG A 181 4.35 -9.31 8.95
C ARG A 181 5.38 -9.16 7.83
N ILE A 182 6.31 -10.10 7.69
CA ILE A 182 7.28 -10.12 6.59
C ILE A 182 6.57 -10.40 5.26
N ALA A 183 5.74 -11.43 5.20
CA ALA A 183 5.00 -11.83 4.01
C ALA A 183 3.99 -10.78 3.51
N ASN A 184 3.52 -9.91 4.41
CA ASN A 184 2.66 -8.78 4.06
C ASN A 184 3.40 -7.67 3.28
N ILE A 185 4.72 -7.67 3.36
CA ILE A 185 5.59 -6.65 2.74
C ILE A 185 6.36 -7.24 1.56
N TYR A 186 6.80 -8.49 1.68
CA TYR A 186 7.71 -9.14 0.75
C TYR A 186 7.15 -10.48 0.24
N ASN A 187 7.48 -10.82 -1.00
CA ASN A 187 7.31 -12.18 -1.49
C ASN A 187 8.34 -13.12 -0.86
N LEU A 188 7.86 -14.27 -0.41
CA LEU A 188 8.73 -15.30 0.14
C LEU A 188 9.14 -16.28 -0.96
N VAL A 189 10.44 -16.55 -1.06
CA VAL A 189 10.96 -17.56 -1.98
C VAL A 189 10.75 -18.95 -1.39
N TYR A 190 10.11 -19.83 -2.15
CA TYR A 190 9.87 -21.20 -1.75
C TYR A 190 10.94 -22.13 -2.34
N ILE A 191 11.57 -22.91 -1.47
CA ILE A 191 12.55 -23.96 -1.82
C ILE A 191 11.84 -25.31 -1.68
N PRO A 192 11.64 -26.08 -2.77
CA PRO A 192 10.83 -27.30 -2.75
C PRO A 192 11.50 -28.51 -2.09
N GLU A 193 12.67 -28.34 -1.52
CA GLU A 193 13.47 -29.39 -0.86
C GLU A 193 13.10 -29.48 0.63
N VAL A 194 13.15 -30.68 1.17
CA VAL A 194 13.00 -30.94 2.61
C VAL A 194 14.38 -30.81 3.24
N LEU A 195 14.55 -29.78 4.08
CA LEU A 195 15.85 -29.44 4.67
C LEU A 195 15.81 -29.33 6.20
N VAL A 196 14.65 -29.61 6.81
CA VAL A 196 14.44 -29.52 8.25
C VAL A 196 13.64 -30.72 8.74
N ASP A 197 14.05 -31.27 9.87
CA ASP A 197 13.29 -32.25 10.65
C ASP A 197 12.68 -31.56 11.88
N TYR A 198 11.36 -31.41 11.84
CA TYR A 198 10.56 -30.78 12.88
C TYR A 198 9.92 -31.83 13.79
N TYR A 199 10.26 -31.81 15.08
CA TYR A 199 9.81 -32.78 16.08
C TYR A 199 8.67 -32.24 16.93
N TRP A 200 7.44 -32.50 16.55
CA TRP A 200 6.25 -31.96 17.19
C TRP A 200 5.88 -32.71 18.48
N GLY A 201 5.79 -31.96 19.60
CA GLY A 201 5.44 -32.51 20.89
C GLY A 201 6.51 -33.47 21.48
N TYR A 202 7.77 -33.26 21.05
CA TYR A 202 8.89 -34.11 21.54
C TYR A 202 9.22 -33.90 23.01
N CYS A 203 8.94 -32.71 23.55
CA CYS A 203 9.20 -32.34 24.92
C CYS A 203 7.91 -31.93 25.64
N ASP A 204 7.75 -32.34 26.89
CA ASP A 204 6.57 -32.09 27.74
C ASP A 204 6.35 -30.59 28.05
N ASN A 205 7.35 -29.78 27.85
CA ASN A 205 7.33 -28.33 28.08
C ASN A 205 7.11 -27.51 26.78
N SER A 206 6.46 -28.08 25.75
CA SER A 206 6.22 -27.32 24.51
C SER A 206 5.15 -26.23 24.73
N ILE A 207 5.41 -25.03 24.19
CA ILE A 207 4.45 -23.90 24.21
C ILE A 207 3.10 -24.32 23.61
N THR A 208 3.12 -25.22 22.64
CA THR A 208 1.94 -25.75 21.96
C THR A 208 0.97 -26.49 22.90
N GLN A 209 1.47 -27.04 24.01
CA GLN A 209 0.65 -27.77 25.00
C GLN A 209 0.14 -26.89 26.15
N LYS A 210 0.86 -25.80 26.46
CA LYS A 210 0.62 -24.99 27.67
C LYS A 210 -0.17 -23.70 27.40
N GLU A 211 -0.11 -23.15 26.21
CA GLU A 211 -0.68 -21.83 25.90
C GLU A 211 -1.93 -21.92 25.02
N ASP A 212 -2.88 -21.01 25.24
CA ASP A 212 -4.12 -20.95 24.46
C ASP A 212 -3.86 -20.49 23.02
N GLY A 213 -4.03 -21.42 22.07
CA GLY A 213 -3.88 -21.12 20.65
C GLY A 213 -5.08 -20.43 20.02
N VAL A 214 -6.24 -20.44 20.65
CA VAL A 214 -7.48 -19.85 20.11
C VAL A 214 -7.40 -18.34 20.22
N SER A 215 -7.01 -17.81 21.38
CA SER A 215 -6.84 -16.38 21.58
C SER A 215 -5.72 -15.80 20.70
N ALA A 216 -4.58 -16.51 20.57
CA ALA A 216 -3.50 -16.09 19.68
C ALA A 216 -3.94 -16.12 18.20
N CYS A 217 -4.64 -17.16 17.77
CA CYS A 217 -5.17 -17.27 16.41
C CYS A 217 -6.20 -16.16 16.12
N THR A 218 -7.07 -15.86 17.08
CA THR A 218 -8.05 -14.78 16.99
C THR A 218 -7.35 -13.42 16.86
N TYR A 219 -6.37 -13.14 17.72
CA TYR A 219 -5.57 -11.93 17.66
C TYR A 219 -4.88 -11.77 16.30
N ILE A 220 -4.21 -12.82 15.81
CA ILE A 220 -3.52 -12.81 14.51
C ILE A 220 -4.52 -12.59 13.38
N LYS A 221 -5.65 -13.29 13.39
CA LYS A 221 -6.70 -13.14 12.38
C LYS A 221 -7.36 -11.76 12.44
N GLU A 222 -7.62 -11.21 13.60
CA GLU A 222 -8.19 -9.87 13.75
C GLU A 222 -7.20 -8.78 13.35
N THR A 223 -5.95 -8.87 13.77
CA THR A 223 -4.89 -7.93 13.37
C THR A 223 -4.66 -7.97 11.86
N ASN A 224 -4.78 -9.15 11.23
CA ASN A 224 -4.63 -9.33 9.78
C ASN A 224 -5.96 -9.31 9.01
N ARG A 225 -7.12 -9.30 9.67
CA ARG A 225 -8.47 -9.31 9.08
C ARG A 225 -8.75 -8.10 8.17
N LEU A 226 -8.21 -6.95 8.50
CA LEU A 226 -8.22 -5.77 7.62
C LEU A 226 -7.39 -6.00 6.34
N TYR A 227 -6.54 -7.02 6.33
CA TYR A 227 -5.67 -7.38 5.24
C TYR A 227 -6.24 -8.50 4.36
N SER A 228 -7.00 -9.47 4.91
CA SER A 228 -7.34 -10.72 4.21
C SER A 228 -8.16 -10.55 2.92
N GLY A 229 -9.12 -9.63 2.87
CA GLY A 229 -9.88 -9.35 1.62
C GLY A 229 -9.21 -8.34 0.70
N ARG A 230 -8.47 -7.37 1.27
CA ARG A 230 -7.71 -6.37 0.50
C ARG A 230 -6.36 -6.88 0.03
N VAL A 231 -5.76 -7.80 0.77
CA VAL A 231 -4.37 -8.19 0.61
C VAL A 231 -4.18 -9.22 -0.49
N LYS A 232 -5.08 -10.18 -0.71
CA LYS A 232 -4.93 -11.11 -1.84
C LYS A 232 -4.80 -10.36 -3.17
N ILE A 233 -5.53 -9.31 -3.32
CA ILE A 233 -5.63 -8.52 -4.54
C ILE A 233 -4.55 -7.44 -4.58
N ILE A 234 -4.22 -6.85 -3.45
CA ILE A 234 -3.04 -5.99 -3.30
C ILE A 234 -1.78 -6.83 -3.52
N HIS A 235 -1.74 -8.07 -3.05
CA HIS A 235 -0.61 -8.98 -3.22
C HIS A 235 -0.41 -9.40 -4.69
N ASP A 236 -1.46 -9.81 -5.40
CA ASP A 236 -1.34 -10.18 -6.83
C ASP A 236 -0.91 -8.96 -7.65
N ALA A 237 -1.41 -7.81 -7.28
CA ALA A 237 -1.07 -6.54 -7.88
C ALA A 237 0.35 -6.06 -7.46
N ILE A 238 0.74 -6.20 -6.20
CA ILE A 238 2.08 -5.92 -5.67
C ILE A 238 3.10 -6.86 -6.31
N THR A 239 2.81 -8.14 -6.45
CA THR A 239 3.71 -9.12 -7.05
C THR A 239 4.05 -8.79 -8.49
N TYR A 240 3.08 -8.29 -9.26
CA TYR A 240 3.32 -7.84 -10.63
C TYR A 240 4.20 -6.58 -10.68
N VAL A 241 3.94 -5.62 -9.81
CA VAL A 241 4.72 -4.37 -9.72
C VAL A 241 6.12 -4.62 -9.16
N TRP A 242 6.25 -5.47 -8.12
CA TRP A 242 7.54 -5.80 -7.53
C TRP A 242 8.57 -6.32 -8.54
N LYS A 243 8.13 -7.05 -9.57
CA LYS A 243 9.02 -7.56 -10.61
C LYS A 243 9.59 -6.48 -11.52
N ASN A 244 8.92 -5.33 -11.63
CA ASN A 244 9.19 -4.31 -12.64
C ASN A 244 9.56 -2.93 -12.08
N ILE A 245 9.57 -2.76 -10.75
CA ILE A 245 9.93 -1.48 -10.12
C ILE A 245 11.39 -1.52 -9.63
N PRO A 246 12.19 -0.47 -9.87
CA PRO A 246 13.52 -0.30 -9.30
C PRO A 246 13.51 -0.45 -7.77
N ASP A 247 14.57 -1.02 -7.22
CA ASP A 247 14.66 -1.35 -5.79
C ASP A 247 14.47 -0.13 -4.88
N GLU A 248 15.01 1.02 -5.26
CA GLU A 248 14.87 2.26 -4.50
C GLU A 248 13.40 2.71 -4.39
N LYS A 249 12.66 2.69 -5.51
CA LYS A 249 11.22 3.00 -5.51
C LYS A 249 10.42 2.02 -4.66
N ARG A 250 10.81 0.75 -4.69
CA ARG A 250 10.21 -0.32 -3.90
C ARG A 250 10.46 -0.11 -2.41
N HIS A 251 11.71 0.15 -2.03
CA HIS A 251 12.10 0.44 -0.66
C HIS A 251 11.33 1.64 -0.10
N ASN A 252 11.34 2.76 -0.83
CA ASN A 252 10.58 3.95 -0.45
C ASN A 252 9.07 3.68 -0.27
N TRP A 253 8.47 2.90 -1.18
CA TRP A 253 7.04 2.59 -1.07
C TRP A 253 6.72 1.81 0.20
N VAL A 254 7.57 0.84 0.59
CA VAL A 254 7.44 0.10 1.86
C VAL A 254 7.47 1.06 3.05
N GLN A 255 8.42 2.00 3.08
CA GLN A 255 8.52 3.00 4.14
C GLN A 255 7.24 3.84 4.26
N VAL A 256 6.74 4.37 3.16
CA VAL A 256 5.50 5.18 3.13
C VAL A 256 4.27 4.37 3.58
N LYS A 257 4.26 3.05 3.35
CA LYS A 257 3.17 2.16 3.79
C LYS A 257 3.27 1.77 5.25
N ASN A 258 4.36 2.09 5.93
CA ASN A 258 4.49 1.86 7.35
C ASN A 258 3.39 2.61 8.11
N LYS A 259 2.53 1.87 8.83
CA LYS A 259 1.38 2.44 9.55
C LYS A 259 1.75 3.09 10.88
N LYS A 260 2.96 2.88 11.37
CA LYS A 260 3.42 3.55 12.59
C LYS A 260 3.74 4.99 12.24
N LEU A 261 2.96 5.91 12.77
CA LEU A 261 3.30 7.33 12.70
C LEU A 261 4.49 7.60 13.61
N ASN A 262 5.46 8.33 13.10
CA ASN A 262 6.57 8.82 13.91
C ASN A 262 6.10 10.04 14.71
N THR A 263 5.45 9.81 15.85
CA THR A 263 4.89 10.87 16.69
C THR A 263 5.92 11.54 17.61
N SER A 264 7.13 11.01 17.68
CA SER A 264 8.22 11.64 18.44
C SER A 264 8.87 12.80 17.69
N SER A 265 9.09 12.66 16.39
CA SER A 265 9.72 13.69 15.55
C SER A 265 8.81 14.26 14.46
N PHE A 266 7.65 13.64 14.20
CA PHE A 266 6.72 13.98 13.12
C PHE A 266 7.35 13.93 11.71
N THR A 267 8.45 13.21 11.54
CA THR A 267 9.05 12.92 10.24
C THR A 267 8.30 11.76 9.57
N ALA A 268 8.08 11.86 8.26
CA ALA A 268 7.58 10.73 7.49
C ALA A 268 8.70 9.71 7.25
N TRP A 269 8.35 8.42 7.18
CA TRP A 269 9.29 7.33 7.01
C TRP A 269 9.93 7.25 5.62
N GLY A 270 9.21 7.77 4.60
CA GLY A 270 9.68 7.79 3.22
C GLY A 270 9.16 9.03 2.50
N TYR A 271 9.49 9.14 1.21
CA TYR A 271 8.98 10.18 0.35
C TYR A 271 7.68 9.74 -0.34
N PRO A 272 6.78 10.67 -0.72
CA PRO A 272 5.58 10.31 -1.46
C PRO A 272 5.92 9.52 -2.73
N PHE A 273 5.35 8.34 -2.89
CA PHE A 273 5.42 7.58 -4.14
C PHE A 273 4.40 8.06 -5.17
N MET A 274 3.52 8.95 -4.75
CA MET A 274 2.50 9.59 -5.58
C MET A 274 2.37 11.06 -5.18
N LEU A 275 2.49 11.95 -6.16
CA LEU A 275 2.23 13.38 -6.01
C LEU A 275 1.02 13.81 -6.84
N GLN A 276 0.29 14.79 -6.33
CA GLN A 276 -0.70 15.52 -7.09
C GLN A 276 -0.10 16.88 -7.46
N VAL A 277 0.02 17.13 -8.75
CA VAL A 277 0.60 18.36 -9.29
C VAL A 277 -0.46 19.04 -10.15
N GLU A 278 -0.66 20.32 -9.92
CA GLU A 278 -1.57 21.19 -10.66
C GLU A 278 -0.85 21.75 -11.90
N PRO A 279 -1.16 21.28 -13.12
CA PRO A 279 -0.51 21.83 -14.33
C PRO A 279 -0.93 23.28 -14.59
N THR A 280 -2.14 23.64 -14.18
CA THR A 280 -2.72 24.97 -14.29
C THR A 280 -3.86 25.15 -13.32
N ASN A 281 -4.11 26.38 -12.89
CA ASN A 281 -5.30 26.77 -12.14
C ASN A 281 -6.32 27.54 -12.99
N ILE A 282 -6.14 27.57 -14.32
CA ILE A 282 -7.03 28.23 -15.28
C ILE A 282 -8.08 27.22 -15.75
N CYS A 283 -9.32 27.63 -15.85
CA CYS A 283 -10.43 26.83 -16.39
C CYS A 283 -11.43 27.77 -17.07
N GLU A 284 -11.97 27.34 -18.19
CA GLU A 284 -13.01 28.05 -18.95
C GLU A 284 -14.42 27.88 -18.35
N LEU A 285 -14.61 26.92 -17.44
CA LEU A 285 -15.91 26.66 -16.81
C LEU A 285 -16.08 27.36 -15.47
N SER A 286 -17.34 27.69 -15.13
CA SER A 286 -17.74 28.35 -13.87
C SER A 286 -18.61 27.41 -13.00
N CYS A 287 -18.17 26.16 -12.79
CA CYS A 287 -18.90 25.16 -12.00
C CYS A 287 -19.14 25.63 -10.55
N PRO A 288 -20.39 25.61 -10.01
CA PRO A 288 -20.75 26.28 -8.75
C PRO A 288 -20.11 25.69 -7.50
N LEU A 289 -19.75 24.39 -7.48
CA LEU A 289 -19.05 23.77 -6.35
C LEU A 289 -17.51 23.76 -6.50
N CYS A 290 -16.99 24.25 -7.64
CA CYS A 290 -15.55 24.26 -7.87
C CYS A 290 -14.92 25.57 -7.40
N PRO A 291 -13.87 25.56 -6.56
CA PRO A 291 -13.18 26.79 -6.16
C PRO A 291 -12.70 27.65 -7.31
N THR A 292 -12.21 27.03 -8.40
CA THR A 292 -11.83 27.76 -9.63
C THR A 292 -13.04 28.43 -10.27
N GLY A 293 -14.14 27.67 -10.42
CA GLY A 293 -15.38 28.19 -11.03
C GLY A 293 -16.05 29.32 -10.25
N ARG A 294 -15.81 29.37 -8.93
CA ARG A 294 -16.29 30.45 -8.04
C ARG A 294 -15.32 31.61 -7.89
N GLY A 295 -14.10 31.51 -8.42
CA GLY A 295 -13.06 32.50 -8.20
C GLY A 295 -12.44 32.49 -6.79
N ASP A 296 -12.58 31.38 -6.04
CA ASP A 296 -12.19 31.29 -4.62
C ASP A 296 -10.74 30.91 -4.39
N LEU A 297 -9.94 30.65 -5.42
CA LEU A 297 -8.57 30.14 -5.26
C LEU A 297 -7.63 31.12 -4.54
N ASN A 298 -7.89 32.42 -4.65
CA ASN A 298 -7.02 33.47 -4.09
C ASN A 298 -5.55 33.34 -4.53
N ARG A 299 -5.31 32.80 -5.74
CA ARG A 299 -4.03 32.63 -6.39
C ARG A 299 -4.11 33.15 -7.83
N PRO A 300 -3.07 33.84 -8.35
CA PRO A 300 -3.11 34.34 -9.71
C PRO A 300 -3.20 33.21 -10.75
N PRO A 301 -3.91 33.42 -11.87
CA PRO A 301 -3.95 32.49 -12.98
C PRO A 301 -2.55 32.15 -13.48
N ARG A 302 -2.22 30.87 -13.63
CA ARG A 302 -0.89 30.42 -14.04
C ARG A 302 -0.89 29.01 -14.63
N HIS A 303 -0.01 28.78 -15.59
CA HIS A 303 0.47 27.48 -16.02
C HIS A 303 1.79 27.13 -15.31
N LEU A 304 1.96 25.91 -14.84
CA LEU A 304 3.25 25.34 -14.46
C LEU A 304 4.09 25.20 -15.75
N LYS A 305 5.34 25.61 -15.72
CA LYS A 305 6.25 25.50 -16.88
C LYS A 305 6.91 24.13 -16.89
N LEU A 306 7.24 23.62 -18.09
CA LEU A 306 7.93 22.34 -18.26
C LEU A 306 9.24 22.27 -17.47
N GLU A 307 10.06 23.30 -17.49
CA GLU A 307 11.35 23.30 -16.78
C GLU A 307 11.18 23.29 -15.26
N GLU A 308 10.15 23.95 -14.74
CA GLU A 308 9.79 23.89 -13.32
C GLU A 308 9.33 22.49 -12.92
N PHE A 309 8.54 21.85 -13.80
CA PHE A 309 8.10 20.46 -13.60
C PHE A 309 9.27 19.47 -13.66
N LYS A 310 10.22 19.65 -14.60
CA LYS A 310 11.43 18.82 -14.70
C LYS A 310 12.23 18.86 -13.39
N GLY A 311 12.47 20.05 -12.84
CA GLY A 311 13.19 20.21 -11.56
C GLY A 311 12.54 19.41 -10.42
N LEU A 312 11.20 19.40 -10.35
CA LEU A 312 10.47 18.58 -9.37
C LEU A 312 10.63 17.07 -9.63
N ILE A 313 10.55 16.65 -10.90
CA ILE A 313 10.66 15.23 -11.25
C ILE A 313 12.07 14.71 -11.00
N ASP A 314 13.11 15.45 -11.38
CA ASP A 314 14.51 15.07 -11.18
C ASP A 314 14.85 14.90 -9.70
N ASP A 315 14.29 15.75 -8.82
CA ASP A 315 14.43 15.62 -7.37
C ASP A 315 13.71 14.38 -6.81
N MET A 316 12.62 13.96 -7.46
CA MET A 316 11.72 12.95 -6.91
C MET A 316 11.67 11.63 -7.70
N GLU A 317 12.35 11.50 -8.84
CA GLU A 317 12.23 10.33 -9.74
C GLU A 317 12.56 9.01 -9.06
N ARG A 318 13.49 9.01 -8.09
CA ARG A 318 13.89 7.82 -7.32
C ARG A 318 12.77 7.28 -6.43
N TYR A 319 11.75 8.09 -6.13
CA TYR A 319 10.68 7.77 -5.19
C TYR A 319 9.32 7.65 -5.85
N LEU A 320 9.09 8.38 -6.95
CA LEU A 320 7.79 8.47 -7.59
C LEU A 320 7.47 7.24 -8.44
N LEU A 321 6.26 6.73 -8.25
CA LEU A 321 5.63 5.71 -9.08
C LEU A 321 4.50 6.30 -9.91
N PHE A 322 3.84 7.35 -9.41
CA PHE A 322 2.62 7.86 -9.99
C PHE A 322 2.45 9.36 -9.81
N LEU A 323 1.95 10.02 -10.84
CA LEU A 323 1.55 11.43 -10.85
C LEU A 323 0.06 11.59 -11.12
N ILE A 324 -0.57 12.45 -10.35
CA ILE A 324 -1.92 12.96 -10.56
C ILE A 324 -1.75 14.38 -11.12
N LEU A 325 -1.95 14.54 -12.43
CA LEU A 325 -1.75 15.81 -13.11
C LEU A 325 -3.09 16.55 -13.28
N TRP A 326 -3.72 16.87 -12.20
CA TRP A 326 -4.87 17.78 -12.07
C TRP A 326 -5.05 18.20 -10.61
N ASP A 327 -5.59 19.38 -10.40
CA ASP A 327 -6.14 19.83 -9.11
C ASP A 327 -7.28 20.82 -9.37
N TRP A 328 -6.99 22.12 -9.36
CA TRP A 328 -7.91 23.22 -9.59
C TRP A 328 -7.55 23.90 -10.92
N GLY A 329 -8.38 23.71 -11.93
CA GLY A 329 -8.17 24.16 -13.31
C GLY A 329 -8.50 23.05 -14.31
N GLU A 330 -8.46 23.40 -15.61
CA GLU A 330 -8.56 22.43 -16.70
C GLU A 330 -7.15 22.09 -17.20
N PRO A 331 -6.62 20.88 -16.90
CA PRO A 331 -5.23 20.54 -17.19
C PRO A 331 -4.85 20.68 -18.66
N LEU A 332 -5.78 20.41 -19.59
CA LEU A 332 -5.53 20.45 -21.02
C LEU A 332 -5.32 21.89 -21.54
N MET A 333 -5.65 22.90 -20.76
CA MET A 333 -5.30 24.30 -21.08
C MET A 333 -3.81 24.60 -20.92
N ASN A 334 -3.04 23.74 -20.24
CA ASN A 334 -1.58 23.88 -20.22
C ASN A 334 -0.98 23.29 -21.51
N PRO A 335 -0.36 24.13 -22.40
CA PRO A 335 0.16 23.64 -23.66
C PRO A 335 1.36 22.69 -23.50
N GLU A 336 2.04 22.74 -22.37
CA GLU A 336 3.23 21.90 -22.09
C GLU A 336 2.88 20.57 -21.39
N LEU A 337 1.60 20.30 -21.08
CA LEU A 337 1.19 19.08 -20.37
C LEU A 337 1.61 17.78 -21.09
N PRO A 338 1.50 17.63 -22.43
CA PRO A 338 1.98 16.43 -23.12
C PRO A 338 3.49 16.21 -22.92
N ALA A 339 4.28 17.26 -22.97
CA ALA A 339 5.73 17.19 -22.74
C ALA A 339 6.07 16.83 -21.29
N MET A 340 5.34 17.35 -20.30
CA MET A 340 5.46 16.96 -18.88
C MET A 340 5.18 15.47 -18.67
N ILE A 341 4.14 14.95 -19.30
CA ILE A 341 3.76 13.53 -19.19
C ILE A 341 4.84 12.65 -19.84
N ARG A 342 5.35 13.04 -21.00
CA ARG A 342 6.44 12.33 -21.69
C ARG A 342 7.70 12.29 -20.82
N TYR A 343 8.08 13.40 -20.23
CA TYR A 343 9.23 13.48 -19.33
C TYR A 343 9.12 12.54 -18.12
N ALA A 344 7.93 12.45 -17.53
CA ALA A 344 7.66 11.52 -16.44
C ALA A 344 7.66 10.05 -16.92
N ALA A 345 7.07 9.77 -18.09
CA ALA A 345 6.98 8.42 -18.65
C ALA A 345 8.36 7.83 -18.99
N GLU A 346 9.30 8.65 -19.48
CA GLU A 346 10.69 8.28 -19.75
C GLU A 346 11.45 7.86 -18.48
N ARG A 347 10.96 8.23 -17.29
CA ARG A 347 11.50 7.86 -15.96
C ARG A 347 10.67 6.78 -15.24
N ASP A 348 9.89 6.01 -16.01
CA ASP A 348 8.98 4.99 -15.46
C ASP A 348 8.01 5.53 -14.41
N ILE A 349 7.59 6.78 -14.52
CA ILE A 349 6.57 7.39 -13.66
C ILE A 349 5.25 7.43 -14.44
N LYS A 350 4.23 6.75 -13.92
CA LYS A 350 2.90 6.72 -14.55
C LYS A 350 2.13 7.99 -14.24
N ALA A 351 1.52 8.58 -15.24
CA ALA A 351 0.73 9.79 -15.10
C ALA A 351 -0.75 9.55 -15.44
N ALA A 352 -1.64 10.19 -14.69
CA ALA A 352 -3.04 10.31 -15.05
C ALA A 352 -3.45 11.78 -15.03
N THR A 353 -4.34 12.17 -15.93
CA THR A 353 -4.97 13.49 -15.93
C THR A 353 -6.49 13.39 -16.06
N SER A 354 -7.17 14.50 -15.79
CA SER A 354 -8.63 14.62 -15.88
C SER A 354 -9.00 15.87 -16.67
N THR A 355 -10.01 15.80 -17.52
CA THR A 355 -10.48 16.92 -18.33
C THR A 355 -12.01 17.02 -18.29
N ASN A 356 -12.52 18.22 -18.51
CA ASN A 356 -13.94 18.48 -18.74
C ASN A 356 -14.38 18.17 -20.20
N GLY A 357 -13.42 17.98 -21.13
CA GLY A 357 -13.65 17.51 -22.49
C GLY A 357 -13.76 18.60 -23.56
N HIS A 358 -13.83 19.88 -23.24
CA HIS A 358 -13.95 20.97 -24.23
C HIS A 358 -12.70 21.17 -25.07
N PHE A 359 -11.56 20.65 -24.62
CA PHE A 359 -10.28 20.80 -25.33
C PHE A 359 -10.09 19.78 -26.48
N PHE A 360 -11.02 18.84 -26.66
CA PHE A 360 -10.92 17.79 -27.70
C PHE A 360 -11.03 18.28 -29.13
N LYS A 361 -11.42 19.54 -29.35
CA LYS A 361 -11.38 20.19 -30.65
C LYS A 361 -9.97 20.43 -31.20
N HIS A 362 -8.93 20.43 -30.34
CA HIS A 362 -7.53 20.64 -30.70
C HIS A 362 -6.84 19.28 -30.99
N GLU A 363 -7.11 18.72 -32.19
CA GLU A 363 -6.74 17.35 -32.54
C GLU A 363 -5.23 17.07 -32.44
N ASP A 364 -4.37 17.99 -32.87
CA ASP A 364 -2.91 17.83 -32.82
C ASP A 364 -2.42 17.73 -31.38
N TYR A 365 -2.92 18.60 -30.51
CA TYR A 365 -2.60 18.54 -29.07
C TYR A 365 -3.07 17.23 -28.44
N ILE A 366 -4.25 16.77 -28.78
CA ILE A 366 -4.79 15.50 -28.25
C ILE A 366 -4.01 14.30 -28.80
N ALA A 367 -3.54 14.34 -30.05
CA ALA A 367 -2.66 13.32 -30.61
C ALA A 367 -1.33 13.26 -29.83
N GLU A 368 -0.73 14.41 -29.57
CA GLU A 368 0.49 14.51 -28.77
C GLU A 368 0.28 13.99 -27.33
N LEU A 369 -0.83 14.36 -26.69
CA LEU A 369 -1.22 13.88 -25.37
C LEU A 369 -1.36 12.33 -25.33
N LEU A 370 -2.01 11.75 -26.34
CA LEU A 370 -2.20 10.30 -26.45
C LEU A 370 -0.88 9.53 -26.72
N GLN A 371 0.12 10.19 -27.30
CA GLN A 371 1.45 9.63 -27.58
C GLN A 371 2.49 9.94 -26.49
N SER A 372 2.14 10.76 -25.49
CA SER A 372 3.04 11.18 -24.41
C SER A 372 3.39 10.09 -23.38
N GLY A 373 2.77 8.91 -23.45
CA GLY A 373 2.90 7.89 -22.42
C GLY A 373 1.89 8.04 -21.27
N LEU A 374 0.86 8.87 -21.45
CA LEU A 374 -0.24 9.02 -20.49
C LEU A 374 -0.90 7.67 -20.18
N SER A 375 -0.95 7.30 -18.91
CA SER A 375 -1.55 6.03 -18.47
C SER A 375 -3.08 6.07 -18.50
N THR A 376 -3.67 7.17 -18.01
CA THR A 376 -5.13 7.32 -17.88
C THR A 376 -5.56 8.75 -18.17
N LEU A 377 -6.52 8.90 -19.07
CA LEU A 377 -7.29 10.13 -19.27
C LEU A 377 -8.70 9.95 -18.70
N ILE A 378 -9.05 10.78 -17.73
CA ILE A 378 -10.39 10.83 -17.15
C ILE A 378 -11.16 11.94 -17.84
N VAL A 379 -12.25 11.59 -18.51
CA VAL A 379 -13.16 12.56 -19.09
C VAL A 379 -14.35 12.73 -18.15
N ALA A 380 -14.47 13.89 -17.52
CA ALA A 380 -15.53 14.19 -16.56
C ALA A 380 -16.77 14.70 -17.28
N ILE A 381 -17.71 13.77 -17.54
CA ILE A 381 -19.02 14.05 -18.10
C ILE A 381 -20.09 13.77 -17.03
N ASP A 382 -20.80 14.78 -16.62
CA ASP A 382 -21.73 14.68 -15.50
C ASP A 382 -23.19 14.44 -15.96
N SER A 383 -23.45 14.52 -17.26
CA SER A 383 -24.75 14.25 -17.89
C SER A 383 -24.60 13.94 -19.37
N VAL A 384 -25.60 13.30 -19.97
CA VAL A 384 -25.78 13.13 -21.42
C VAL A 384 -27.04 13.87 -21.94
N SER A 385 -27.64 14.73 -21.11
CA SER A 385 -28.69 15.67 -21.52
C SER A 385 -28.25 17.09 -21.23
N VAL A 386 -28.55 18.02 -22.15
CA VAL A 386 -28.10 19.40 -22.11
C VAL A 386 -28.60 20.09 -20.84
N ASP A 387 -29.90 19.99 -20.53
CA ASP A 387 -30.50 20.68 -19.39
C ASP A 387 -29.83 20.30 -18.06
N ASN A 388 -29.57 19.01 -17.83
CA ASN A 388 -28.92 18.55 -16.60
C ASN A 388 -27.42 18.89 -16.56
N TYR A 389 -26.76 18.92 -17.71
CA TYR A 389 -25.36 19.26 -17.82
C TYR A 389 -25.11 20.71 -17.42
N GLU A 390 -25.89 21.65 -17.97
CA GLU A 390 -25.76 23.09 -17.76
C GLU A 390 -26.08 23.55 -16.34
N ILE A 391 -26.82 22.75 -15.56
CA ILE A 391 -27.06 23.06 -14.14
C ILE A 391 -25.74 23.16 -13.38
N TYR A 392 -24.81 22.26 -13.65
CA TYR A 392 -23.53 22.20 -12.94
C TYR A 392 -22.35 22.71 -13.79
N ARG A 393 -22.27 22.34 -15.06
CA ARG A 393 -21.17 22.72 -15.98
C ARG A 393 -21.45 24.07 -16.63
N LYS A 394 -21.53 25.10 -15.81
CA LYS A 394 -21.77 26.46 -16.29
C LYS A 394 -20.72 26.89 -17.32
N GLN A 395 -21.18 27.50 -18.43
CA GLN A 395 -20.39 27.88 -19.61
C GLN A 395 -19.86 26.68 -20.43
N GLY A 396 -20.31 25.46 -20.15
CA GLY A 396 -19.93 24.28 -20.92
C GLY A 396 -20.94 23.94 -21.99
N ASP A 397 -20.47 23.39 -23.13
CA ASP A 397 -21.28 22.87 -24.23
C ASP A 397 -21.21 21.34 -24.25
N LEU A 398 -22.30 20.67 -23.88
CA LEU A 398 -22.37 19.22 -23.88
C LEU A 398 -22.20 18.62 -25.28
N THR A 399 -22.71 19.28 -26.32
CA THR A 399 -22.65 18.80 -27.71
C THR A 399 -21.18 18.75 -28.17
N GLU A 400 -20.42 19.82 -27.86
CA GLU A 400 -18.98 19.84 -28.12
C GLU A 400 -18.25 18.70 -27.40
N VAL A 401 -18.57 18.46 -26.12
CA VAL A 401 -17.93 17.42 -25.32
C VAL A 401 -18.25 16.01 -25.85
N LEU A 402 -19.53 15.71 -26.16
CA LEU A 402 -19.94 14.41 -26.67
C LEU A 402 -19.30 14.11 -28.05
N SER A 403 -19.33 15.09 -28.96
CA SER A 403 -18.63 15.00 -30.26
C SER A 403 -17.12 14.81 -30.06
N GLY A 404 -16.54 15.57 -29.14
CA GLY A 404 -15.10 15.50 -28.81
C GLY A 404 -14.68 14.15 -28.26
N VAL A 405 -15.51 13.48 -27.45
CA VAL A 405 -15.23 12.11 -26.97
C VAL A 405 -15.20 11.12 -28.14
N GLY A 406 -16.09 11.27 -29.12
CA GLY A 406 -16.07 10.45 -30.34
C GLY A 406 -14.74 10.59 -31.09
N LYS A 407 -14.34 11.83 -31.37
CA LYS A 407 -13.05 12.15 -32.02
C LYS A 407 -11.85 11.63 -31.22
N LEU A 408 -11.86 11.76 -29.89
CA LEU A 408 -10.82 11.23 -29.01
C LEU A 408 -10.65 9.71 -29.21
N MET A 409 -11.76 8.96 -29.29
CA MET A 409 -11.71 7.51 -29.47
C MET A 409 -11.23 7.10 -30.87
N GLU A 410 -11.56 7.84 -31.91
CA GLU A 410 -11.02 7.66 -33.27
C GLU A 410 -9.52 7.95 -33.32
N LEU A 411 -9.11 9.08 -32.74
CA LEU A 411 -7.72 9.50 -32.69
C LEU A 411 -6.86 8.50 -31.90
N LYS A 412 -7.36 8.03 -30.76
CA LYS A 412 -6.70 6.98 -29.98
C LYS A 412 -6.40 5.72 -30.81
N LYS A 413 -7.35 5.28 -31.65
CA LYS A 413 -7.16 4.14 -32.57
C LYS A 413 -6.10 4.49 -33.64
N LYS A 414 -6.19 5.67 -34.25
CA LYS A 414 -5.28 6.15 -35.30
C LYS A 414 -3.83 6.19 -34.82
N VAL A 415 -3.57 6.74 -33.62
CA VAL A 415 -2.21 6.85 -33.05
C VAL A 415 -1.80 5.59 -32.26
N LYS A 416 -2.64 4.55 -32.20
CA LYS A 416 -2.40 3.29 -31.49
C LYS A 416 -2.05 3.49 -30.00
N SER A 417 -2.68 4.46 -29.35
CA SER A 417 -2.39 4.80 -27.96
C SER A 417 -2.91 3.74 -26.98
N ASN A 418 -2.08 3.45 -25.97
CA ASN A 418 -2.43 2.58 -24.85
C ASN A 418 -3.09 3.33 -23.67
N THR A 419 -3.29 4.65 -23.76
CA THR A 419 -3.97 5.44 -22.73
C THR A 419 -5.34 4.85 -22.41
N LEU A 420 -5.62 4.60 -21.13
CA LEU A 420 -6.93 4.18 -20.65
C LEU A 420 -7.86 5.39 -20.63
N ILE A 421 -8.96 5.33 -21.39
CA ILE A 421 -9.99 6.37 -21.38
C ILE A 421 -11.08 5.99 -20.39
N ASN A 422 -11.21 6.79 -19.34
CA ASN A 422 -12.20 6.61 -18.28
C ASN A 422 -13.25 7.71 -18.35
N LEU A 423 -14.44 7.41 -18.88
CA LEU A 423 -15.56 8.33 -18.77
C LEU A 423 -16.05 8.33 -17.32
N ARG A 424 -16.12 9.51 -16.70
CA ARG A 424 -16.50 9.67 -15.29
C ARG A 424 -17.70 10.57 -15.14
N MET A 425 -18.67 10.12 -14.35
CA MET A 425 -19.81 10.89 -13.92
C MET A 425 -19.72 11.18 -12.42
N VAL A 426 -19.80 12.45 -12.02
CA VAL A 426 -20.07 12.84 -10.63
C VAL A 426 -21.57 12.92 -10.46
N VAL A 427 -22.13 12.05 -9.61
CA VAL A 427 -23.57 12.02 -9.42
C VAL A 427 -23.99 13.06 -8.43
N MET A 428 -24.99 13.84 -8.85
CA MET A 428 -25.65 14.91 -8.14
C MET A 428 -27.18 14.71 -8.24
N LYS A 429 -27.96 15.47 -7.48
CA LYS A 429 -29.41 15.39 -7.44
C LYS A 429 -30.06 15.47 -8.83
N GLN A 430 -29.61 16.43 -9.65
CA GLN A 430 -30.18 16.67 -10.98
C GLN A 430 -29.86 15.61 -12.03
N ASN A 431 -28.82 14.77 -11.81
CA ASN A 431 -28.36 13.80 -12.82
C ASN A 431 -28.38 12.34 -12.35
N GLU A 432 -28.81 12.04 -11.11
CA GLU A 432 -28.75 10.67 -10.55
C GLU A 432 -29.60 9.65 -11.33
N HIS A 433 -30.63 10.11 -12.03
CA HIS A 433 -31.50 9.29 -12.87
C HIS A 433 -30.85 8.96 -14.26
N GLU A 434 -29.74 9.63 -14.61
CA GLU A 434 -29.06 9.44 -15.91
C GLU A 434 -27.88 8.47 -15.85
N VAL A 435 -27.57 7.86 -14.71
CA VAL A 435 -26.41 6.98 -14.56
C VAL A 435 -26.41 5.84 -15.58
N ASP A 436 -27.56 5.19 -15.78
CA ASP A 436 -27.66 4.08 -16.74
C ASP A 436 -27.56 4.57 -18.19
N LYS A 437 -28.17 5.70 -18.51
CA LYS A 437 -28.11 6.33 -19.83
C LYS A 437 -26.66 6.71 -20.18
N THR A 438 -25.95 7.32 -19.23
CA THR A 438 -24.53 7.71 -19.39
C THR A 438 -23.63 6.48 -19.53
N ARG A 439 -23.94 5.38 -18.80
CA ARG A 439 -23.21 4.11 -18.94
C ARG A 439 -23.43 3.47 -20.32
N HIS A 440 -24.63 3.50 -20.86
CA HIS A 440 -24.93 3.01 -22.21
C HIS A 440 -24.17 3.83 -23.26
N TYR A 441 -24.17 5.17 -23.16
CA TYR A 441 -23.38 6.02 -24.02
C TYR A 441 -21.89 5.68 -23.94
N ALA A 442 -21.32 5.57 -22.74
CA ALA A 442 -19.92 5.22 -22.54
C ALA A 442 -19.53 3.89 -23.20
N ARG A 443 -20.42 2.88 -23.12
CA ARG A 443 -20.23 1.59 -23.80
C ARG A 443 -20.32 1.72 -25.33
N ALA A 444 -21.29 2.44 -25.83
CA ALA A 444 -21.52 2.63 -27.26
C ALA A 444 -20.37 3.36 -27.94
N ILE A 445 -19.86 4.44 -27.33
CA ILE A 445 -18.72 5.20 -27.85
C ILE A 445 -17.38 4.43 -27.74
N GLY A 446 -17.37 3.34 -26.97
CA GLY A 446 -16.26 2.41 -26.88
C GLY A 446 -15.10 2.84 -25.97
N VAL A 447 -15.33 3.68 -24.94
CA VAL A 447 -14.33 3.98 -23.92
C VAL A 447 -13.92 2.73 -23.14
N ASP A 448 -12.77 2.75 -22.49
CA ASP A 448 -12.24 1.56 -21.80
C ASP A 448 -13.00 1.28 -20.49
N CYS A 449 -13.44 2.30 -19.78
CA CYS A 449 -14.24 2.15 -18.56
C CYS A 449 -15.14 3.36 -18.28
N PHE A 450 -16.14 3.12 -17.42
CA PHE A 450 -17.03 4.15 -16.87
C PHE A 450 -17.04 4.09 -15.35
N THR A 451 -16.89 5.24 -14.70
CA THR A 451 -16.90 5.35 -13.24
C THR A 451 -17.92 6.35 -12.74
N VAL A 452 -18.69 5.94 -11.73
CA VAL A 452 -19.65 6.78 -11.04
C VAL A 452 -19.04 7.24 -9.72
N LYS A 453 -18.76 8.53 -9.63
CA LYS A 453 -18.17 9.16 -8.45
C LYS A 453 -19.26 9.84 -7.63
N THR A 454 -19.22 9.64 -6.31
CA THR A 454 -20.11 10.37 -5.39
C THR A 454 -19.65 11.81 -5.24
N LEU A 455 -20.62 12.73 -5.20
CA LEU A 455 -20.35 14.14 -4.96
C LEU A 455 -19.56 14.35 -3.66
N ASN A 456 -18.62 15.28 -3.67
CA ASN A 456 -17.92 15.73 -2.47
C ASN A 456 -18.32 17.16 -2.11
N PRO A 457 -19.26 17.34 -1.18
CA PRO A 457 -19.80 18.64 -0.84
C PRO A 457 -18.92 19.48 0.10
N SER A 458 -17.68 19.09 0.34
CA SER A 458 -16.83 19.70 1.38
C SER A 458 -16.31 21.11 1.05
N CYS A 459 -16.54 21.60 -0.16
CA CYS A 459 -16.00 22.89 -0.60
C CYS A 459 -17.06 23.99 -0.69
N GLY A 460 -18.29 23.72 -0.24
CA GLY A 460 -19.41 24.65 -0.34
C GLY A 460 -20.09 24.96 0.99
N SER A 461 -21.02 25.91 0.97
CA SER A 461 -21.94 26.14 2.08
C SER A 461 -22.97 25.01 2.16
N ILE A 462 -23.55 24.76 3.34
CA ILE A 462 -24.64 23.78 3.54
C ILE A 462 -25.81 24.03 2.58
N ALA A 463 -26.07 25.30 2.24
CA ALA A 463 -27.11 25.66 1.29
C ALA A 463 -26.83 25.12 -0.12
N LEU A 464 -25.61 25.29 -0.64
CA LEU A 464 -25.19 24.71 -1.92
C LEU A 464 -25.17 23.17 -1.89
N ASP A 465 -24.81 22.58 -0.74
CA ASP A 465 -24.86 21.13 -0.58
C ASP A 465 -26.27 20.58 -0.78
N SER A 466 -27.31 21.27 -0.29
CA SER A 466 -28.72 20.84 -0.40
C SER A 466 -29.23 20.80 -1.84
N GLU A 467 -28.66 21.62 -2.73
CA GLU A 467 -29.06 21.66 -4.14
C GLU A 467 -28.48 20.50 -4.95
N PHE A 468 -27.30 19.99 -4.57
CA PHE A 468 -26.55 19.02 -5.37
C PHE A 468 -26.43 17.63 -4.75
N VAL A 469 -26.68 17.46 -3.44
CA VAL A 469 -26.57 16.14 -2.80
C VAL A 469 -27.66 15.20 -3.33
N PRO A 470 -27.28 14.00 -3.85
CA PRO A 470 -28.24 13.04 -4.38
C PRO A 470 -29.32 12.62 -3.38
N GLU A 471 -30.54 12.40 -3.83
CA GLU A 471 -31.64 11.85 -3.01
C GLU A 471 -31.41 10.35 -2.76
N ASN A 472 -30.93 9.62 -3.76
CA ASN A 472 -30.61 8.21 -3.65
C ASN A 472 -29.37 7.98 -2.78
N PRO A 473 -29.49 7.27 -1.62
CA PRO A 473 -28.36 7.01 -0.71
C PRO A 473 -27.17 6.28 -1.36
N LYS A 474 -27.40 5.53 -2.45
CA LYS A 474 -26.35 4.84 -3.23
C LYS A 474 -25.30 5.81 -3.76
N TYR A 475 -25.68 7.04 -4.09
CA TYR A 475 -24.80 8.05 -4.67
C TYR A 475 -24.30 9.07 -3.66
N ARG A 476 -24.68 8.94 -2.38
CA ARG A 476 -24.19 9.80 -1.30
C ARG A 476 -22.81 9.36 -0.83
N ARG A 477 -21.91 10.31 -0.66
CA ARG A 477 -20.56 10.04 -0.14
C ARG A 477 -20.53 9.74 1.34
N PHE A 478 -21.37 10.41 2.11
CA PHE A 478 -21.41 10.35 3.56
C PHE A 478 -22.68 9.67 4.06
N THR A 479 -22.61 9.21 5.30
CA THR A 479 -23.79 8.84 6.08
C THR A 479 -24.31 10.11 6.75
N TYR A 480 -25.59 10.38 6.60
CA TYR A 480 -26.27 11.52 7.18
C TYR A 480 -27.13 11.07 8.35
N LYS A 481 -27.40 11.97 9.32
CA LYS A 481 -28.40 11.75 10.34
C LYS A 481 -29.78 11.63 9.67
N LYS A 482 -30.67 10.85 10.30
CA LYS A 482 -32.02 10.60 9.75
C LYS A 482 -32.70 11.92 9.40
N ASP A 483 -33.31 11.99 8.22
CA ASP A 483 -34.10 13.11 7.71
C ASP A 483 -33.36 14.47 7.63
N THR A 484 -32.03 14.45 7.61
CA THR A 484 -31.22 15.67 7.51
C THR A 484 -30.06 15.51 6.51
N LEU A 485 -29.36 16.61 6.19
CA LEU A 485 -28.07 16.61 5.50
C LEU A 485 -26.89 16.78 6.47
N GLU A 486 -27.13 16.61 7.78
CA GLU A 486 -26.07 16.64 8.78
C GLU A 486 -25.25 15.35 8.71
N ARG A 487 -23.94 15.49 8.45
CA ARG A 487 -23.01 14.38 8.33
C ARG A 487 -22.65 13.81 9.71
N ILE A 488 -22.60 12.48 9.84
CA ILE A 488 -22.17 11.82 11.09
C ILE A 488 -20.67 11.99 11.23
N SER A 489 -20.24 12.64 12.32
CA SER A 489 -18.83 12.86 12.63
C SER A 489 -18.13 11.59 13.10
N VAL A 490 -16.86 11.43 12.75
CA VAL A 490 -15.96 10.37 13.23
C VAL A 490 -14.59 10.97 13.50
N ASP A 491 -13.93 10.52 14.56
CA ASP A 491 -12.54 10.90 14.80
C ASP A 491 -11.59 9.94 14.11
N ARG A 492 -10.76 10.45 13.19
CA ARG A 492 -9.76 9.68 12.46
C ARG A 492 -8.49 10.48 12.24
N VAL A 493 -7.36 9.85 12.40
CA VAL A 493 -6.07 10.46 12.06
C VAL A 493 -5.97 10.68 10.55
N CYS A 494 -5.50 11.85 10.14
CA CYS A 494 -5.24 12.15 8.74
C CYS A 494 -3.90 11.52 8.30
N MET A 495 -3.98 10.42 7.53
CA MET A 495 -2.79 9.76 6.98
C MET A 495 -2.22 10.46 5.73
N ARG A 496 -2.99 11.38 5.11
CA ARG A 496 -2.59 12.00 3.85
C ARG A 496 -1.30 12.81 3.97
N VAL A 497 -1.16 13.58 5.03
CA VAL A 497 0.03 14.42 5.31
C VAL A 497 1.34 13.63 5.54
N TRP A 498 1.23 12.30 5.66
CA TRP A 498 2.34 11.37 5.84
C TRP A 498 2.68 10.59 4.56
N THR A 499 1.81 10.64 3.55
CA THR A 499 1.90 9.76 2.37
C THR A 499 1.79 10.48 1.05
N MET A 500 1.29 11.69 1.02
CA MET A 500 1.03 12.50 -0.18
C MET A 500 1.23 13.98 0.08
N SER A 501 1.45 14.73 -0.98
CA SER A 501 1.40 16.19 -1.02
C SER A 501 0.78 16.67 -2.32
N ASN A 502 0.33 17.93 -2.33
CA ASN A 502 -0.11 18.62 -3.52
C ASN A 502 0.87 19.76 -3.84
N ILE A 503 1.13 19.96 -5.12
CA ILE A 503 2.00 21.01 -5.63
C ILE A 503 1.18 21.82 -6.62
N PHE A 504 1.06 23.10 -6.37
CA PHE A 504 0.30 24.01 -7.20
C PHE A 504 1.13 24.55 -8.37
N SER A 505 0.46 25.11 -9.37
CA SER A 505 1.10 25.63 -10.60
C SER A 505 2.13 26.73 -10.34
N ASN A 506 2.08 27.40 -9.19
CA ASN A 506 3.07 28.39 -8.73
C ASN A 506 4.19 27.78 -7.86
N GLY A 507 4.26 26.44 -7.77
CA GLY A 507 5.26 25.71 -7.00
C GLY A 507 4.94 25.55 -5.51
N ASP A 508 3.85 26.10 -4.99
CA ASP A 508 3.50 25.98 -3.59
C ASP A 508 3.20 24.55 -3.19
N VAL A 509 3.79 24.11 -2.08
CA VAL A 509 3.60 22.77 -1.52
C VAL A 509 2.59 22.86 -0.38
N VAL A 510 1.50 22.11 -0.53
CA VAL A 510 0.41 22.03 0.46
C VAL A 510 0.12 20.58 0.85
N PRO A 511 -0.44 20.33 2.04
CA PRO A 511 -0.63 18.96 2.55
C PRO A 511 -1.71 18.16 1.79
N CYS A 512 -2.67 18.83 1.16
CA CYS A 512 -3.76 18.18 0.43
C CYS A 512 -4.51 19.14 -0.48
N CYS A 513 -5.29 18.58 -1.43
CA CYS A 513 -6.11 19.35 -2.37
C CYS A 513 -7.25 20.17 -1.76
N TYR A 514 -7.59 19.97 -0.48
CA TYR A 514 -8.59 20.81 0.20
C TYR A 514 -8.06 22.19 0.58
N ASP A 515 -6.75 22.33 0.64
CA ASP A 515 -6.08 23.60 0.91
C ASP A 515 -5.89 24.40 -0.39
N TYR A 516 -6.97 24.60 -1.14
CA TYR A 516 -6.95 25.26 -2.44
C TYR A 516 -6.49 26.72 -2.41
N ARG A 517 -6.49 27.37 -1.25
CA ARG A 517 -5.97 28.74 -1.03
C ARG A 517 -4.50 28.77 -0.62
N ALA A 518 -3.87 27.62 -0.36
CA ALA A 518 -2.54 27.49 0.21
C ALA A 518 -2.39 28.07 1.64
N ASP A 519 -3.44 28.01 2.45
CA ASP A 519 -3.41 28.48 3.84
C ASP A 519 -2.47 27.64 4.74
N LEU A 520 -2.18 26.40 4.35
CA LEU A 520 -1.28 25.48 5.03
C LEU A 520 0.01 25.22 4.22
N LYS A 521 0.45 26.18 3.44
CA LYS A 521 1.69 26.09 2.67
C LYS A 521 2.89 25.76 3.55
N VAL A 522 3.67 24.76 3.15
CA VAL A 522 4.86 24.27 3.88
C VAL A 522 6.19 24.53 3.17
N GLY A 523 6.13 25.01 1.94
CA GLY A 523 7.30 25.36 1.12
C GLY A 523 6.92 25.69 -0.31
N ASN A 524 7.94 25.88 -1.17
CA ASN A 524 7.75 26.11 -2.59
C ASN A 524 8.87 25.41 -3.37
N VAL A 525 8.52 24.56 -4.35
CA VAL A 525 9.48 23.74 -5.11
C VAL A 525 10.28 24.52 -6.14
N LEU A 526 9.89 25.76 -6.48
CA LEU A 526 10.66 26.60 -7.39
C LEU A 526 11.90 27.23 -6.72
N GLY A 527 11.90 27.30 -5.40
CA GLY A 527 13.01 27.85 -4.63
C GLY A 527 13.81 26.82 -3.84
N ARG A 528 13.30 25.58 -3.74
CA ARG A 528 13.90 24.55 -2.90
C ARG A 528 13.42 23.15 -3.31
N PRO A 529 14.30 22.11 -3.33
CA PRO A 529 13.90 20.73 -3.64
C PRO A 529 12.77 20.23 -2.73
N PHE A 530 11.85 19.44 -3.28
CA PHE A 530 10.75 18.86 -2.53
C PHE A 530 11.26 17.90 -1.43
N THR A 531 12.35 17.18 -1.71
CA THR A 531 12.99 16.27 -0.76
C THR A 531 13.41 16.98 0.53
N GLU A 532 13.83 18.23 0.46
CA GLU A 532 14.13 19.06 1.62
C GLU A 532 12.87 19.62 2.30
N ILE A 533 11.81 19.89 1.54
CA ILE A 533 10.54 20.41 2.07
C ILE A 533 9.81 19.33 2.86
N TRP A 534 9.77 18.09 2.38
CA TRP A 534 8.93 16.99 2.89
C TRP A 534 9.10 16.68 4.38
N ASN A 535 10.32 16.76 4.90
CA ASN A 535 10.60 16.59 6.32
C ASN A 535 11.18 17.87 6.98
N SER A 536 10.97 19.04 6.38
CA SER A 536 11.34 20.34 6.94
C SER A 536 10.66 20.58 8.29
N HIS A 537 11.16 21.57 9.04
CA HIS A 537 10.53 22.02 10.27
C HIS A 537 9.06 22.39 10.05
N ALA A 538 8.74 23.18 9.00
CA ALA A 538 7.38 23.57 8.68
C ALA A 538 6.44 22.36 8.46
N TYR A 539 6.91 21.34 7.72
CA TYR A 539 6.09 20.16 7.46
C TYR A 539 5.90 19.30 8.72
N ARG A 540 6.93 19.17 9.56
CA ARG A 540 6.84 18.43 10.83
C ARG A 540 5.88 19.12 11.81
N GLU A 541 5.96 20.44 11.95
CA GLU A 541 5.02 21.20 12.79
C GLU A 541 3.59 21.11 12.27
N LEU A 542 3.37 21.13 10.95
CA LEU A 542 2.05 20.91 10.37
C LEU A 542 1.52 19.51 10.68
N ARG A 543 2.35 18.45 10.55
CA ARG A 543 1.95 17.08 10.92
C ARG A 543 1.61 16.98 12.41
N LYS A 544 2.40 17.59 13.27
CA LYS A 544 2.15 17.66 14.72
C LYS A 544 0.82 18.32 14.99
N ARG A 545 0.56 19.51 14.43
CA ARG A 545 -0.68 20.25 14.59
C ARG A 545 -1.89 19.46 14.07
N ILE A 546 -1.79 18.81 12.91
CA ILE A 546 -2.87 17.97 12.36
C ILE A 546 -3.10 16.73 13.23
N PHE A 547 -2.05 16.16 13.83
CA PHE A 547 -2.17 15.00 14.70
C PHE A 547 -2.82 15.35 16.05
N THR A 548 -2.39 16.45 16.68
CA THR A 548 -2.82 16.82 18.05
C THR A 548 -4.04 17.73 18.10
N GLN A 549 -4.25 18.57 17.09
CA GLN A 549 -5.24 19.67 17.11
C GLN A 549 -5.96 19.83 15.77
N LYS A 550 -6.24 18.73 15.07
CA LYS A 550 -6.84 18.75 13.72
C LYS A 550 -8.05 19.67 13.60
N ASN A 551 -8.96 19.63 14.59
CA ASN A 551 -10.20 20.39 14.57
C ASN A 551 -10.00 21.90 14.79
N SER A 552 -8.82 22.36 15.24
CA SER A 552 -8.46 23.78 15.29
C SER A 552 -8.14 24.39 13.92
N ILE A 553 -7.92 23.53 12.90
CA ILE A 553 -7.61 23.93 11.52
C ILE A 553 -8.92 23.92 10.73
N PRO A 554 -9.41 25.08 10.24
CA PRO A 554 -10.75 25.18 9.62
C PRO A 554 -10.96 24.18 8.48
N ILE A 555 -10.03 24.08 7.52
CA ILE A 555 -10.14 23.13 6.40
C ILE A 555 -10.07 21.66 6.84
N CYS A 556 -9.38 21.36 7.94
CA CYS A 556 -9.31 20.00 8.48
C CYS A 556 -10.58 19.65 9.26
N ARG A 557 -11.19 20.59 9.96
CA ARG A 557 -12.47 20.39 10.69
C ARG A 557 -13.59 19.97 9.73
N GLU A 558 -13.69 20.62 8.57
CA GLU A 558 -14.70 20.32 7.54
C GLU A 558 -14.27 19.20 6.56
N CYS A 559 -13.12 18.60 6.80
CA CYS A 559 -12.54 17.61 5.89
C CYS A 559 -13.36 16.30 5.89
N TYR A 560 -13.51 15.72 4.70
CA TYR A 560 -14.20 14.43 4.49
C TYR A 560 -13.69 13.28 5.37
N THR A 561 -12.46 13.36 5.91
CA THR A 561 -11.92 12.35 6.82
C THR A 561 -12.60 12.33 8.18
N ASN A 562 -13.22 13.43 8.57
CA ASN A 562 -13.93 13.60 9.84
C ASN A 562 -15.37 13.12 9.81
N PHE A 563 -15.84 12.61 8.67
CA PHE A 563 -17.22 12.16 8.52
C PHE A 563 -17.29 10.68 8.12
N GLN A 564 -18.33 10.03 8.63
CA GLN A 564 -18.61 8.64 8.29
C GLN A 564 -18.98 8.56 6.80
N LYS A 565 -18.21 7.77 6.06
CA LYS A 565 -18.50 7.50 4.66
C LYS A 565 -19.67 6.52 4.55
N SER A 566 -20.50 6.73 3.54
CA SER A 566 -21.50 5.76 3.14
C SER A 566 -20.82 4.44 2.75
N GLU A 567 -21.60 3.41 2.57
CA GLU A 567 -21.07 2.13 2.12
C GLU A 567 -20.40 2.20 0.74
N TYR A 568 -20.80 3.10 -0.11
CA TYR A 568 -20.24 3.33 -1.45
C TYR A 568 -18.98 4.22 -1.43
N GLY A 569 -18.84 5.11 -0.43
CA GLY A 569 -17.70 6.01 -0.26
C GLY A 569 -17.48 6.94 -1.46
N MET A 570 -16.28 6.95 -2.07
CA MET A 570 -15.94 7.87 -3.15
C MET A 570 -16.53 7.46 -4.52
N PHE A 571 -16.69 6.16 -4.76
CA PHE A 571 -17.21 5.62 -6.02
C PHE A 571 -18.34 4.64 -5.74
N SER A 572 -19.49 4.86 -6.34
CA SER A 572 -20.65 3.98 -6.22
C SER A 572 -20.64 2.86 -7.25
N GLU A 573 -20.09 3.12 -8.44
CA GLU A 573 -20.05 2.13 -9.52
C GLU A 573 -18.75 2.21 -10.33
N PHE A 574 -18.38 1.07 -10.89
CA PHE A 574 -17.31 0.93 -11.84
C PHE A 574 -17.71 -0.11 -12.89
N SER A 575 -17.67 0.27 -14.15
CA SER A 575 -17.95 -0.60 -15.28
C SER A 575 -16.75 -0.61 -16.21
N ARG A 576 -16.24 -1.79 -16.51
CA ARG A 576 -15.16 -1.99 -17.46
C ARG A 576 -15.75 -2.62 -18.73
N PHE A 577 -15.39 -2.08 -19.90
CA PHE A 577 -15.93 -2.52 -21.18
C PHE A 577 -14.93 -3.33 -22.02
N LYS A 578 -13.63 -3.18 -21.77
CA LYS A 578 -12.57 -3.92 -22.46
C LYS A 578 -11.67 -4.63 -21.49
N SER A 579 -11.36 -5.90 -21.75
CA SER A 579 -10.29 -6.64 -21.07
C SER A 579 -8.98 -6.39 -21.81
N ARG A 580 -7.90 -6.06 -21.11
CA ARG A 580 -6.55 -5.97 -21.67
C ARG A 580 -5.71 -7.13 -21.12
N PRO A 581 -4.90 -7.81 -21.98
CA PRO A 581 -4.03 -8.89 -21.52
C PRO A 581 -2.93 -8.41 -20.57
N GLU A 582 -2.43 -7.19 -20.78
CA GLU A 582 -1.33 -6.61 -20.01
C GLU A 582 -1.78 -5.31 -19.35
N GLU A 583 -2.31 -5.45 -18.14
CA GLU A 583 -2.81 -4.29 -17.42
C GLU A 583 -1.75 -3.57 -16.65
N ASN A 584 -1.70 -2.26 -16.85
CA ASN A 584 -0.97 -1.35 -15.98
C ASN A 584 -1.48 -1.50 -14.54
N PHE A 585 -0.60 -1.92 -13.64
CA PHE A 585 -0.89 -2.20 -12.24
C PHE A 585 -1.62 -1.06 -11.52
N LEU A 586 -1.20 0.18 -11.74
CA LEU A 586 -1.81 1.34 -11.07
C LEU A 586 -3.24 1.57 -11.51
N ASP A 587 -3.58 1.26 -12.77
CA ASP A 587 -4.94 1.32 -13.27
C ASP A 587 -5.80 0.18 -12.70
N LYS A 588 -5.24 -1.02 -12.61
CA LYS A 588 -5.87 -2.18 -11.97
C LYS A 588 -6.07 -1.95 -10.46
N TYR A 589 -5.07 -1.40 -9.78
CA TYR A 589 -5.13 -1.05 -8.36
C TYR A 589 -6.14 0.06 -8.08
N ARG A 590 -6.18 1.11 -8.92
CA ARG A 590 -7.10 2.24 -8.77
C ARG A 590 -8.55 1.86 -9.08
N THR A 591 -8.79 1.19 -10.21
CA THR A 591 -10.13 0.76 -10.63
C THR A 591 -10.70 -0.28 -9.69
N TRP A 592 -9.85 -1.15 -9.14
CA TRP A 592 -10.26 -2.27 -8.32
C TRP A 592 -10.48 -1.91 -6.85
N ILE A 593 -9.60 -1.12 -6.20
CA ILE A 593 -9.82 -0.63 -4.82
C ILE A 593 -11.13 0.15 -4.70
N PHE A 594 -11.54 0.80 -5.78
CA PHE A 594 -12.75 1.62 -5.81
C PHE A 594 -13.97 0.88 -6.38
N SER A 595 -13.86 -0.40 -6.78
CA SER A 595 -14.99 -1.19 -7.27
C SER A 595 -16.00 -1.50 -6.15
N PRO A 596 -17.30 -1.21 -6.36
CA PRO A 596 -18.35 -1.55 -5.39
C PRO A 596 -18.51 -3.05 -5.15
N GLN A 597 -18.27 -3.88 -6.18
CA GLN A 597 -18.36 -5.34 -6.10
C GLN A 597 -17.34 -5.89 -5.09
N VAL A 598 -16.12 -5.37 -5.09
CA VAL A 598 -15.09 -5.74 -4.13
C VAL A 598 -15.43 -5.26 -2.73
N ARG A 599 -16.00 -4.07 -2.60
CA ARG A 599 -16.49 -3.58 -1.30
C ARG A 599 -17.68 -4.39 -0.79
N ALA A 600 -18.59 -4.80 -1.67
CA ALA A 600 -19.73 -5.65 -1.31
C ALA A 600 -19.27 -7.05 -0.86
N VAL A 601 -18.31 -7.65 -1.53
CA VAL A 601 -17.70 -8.93 -1.15
C VAL A 601 -16.99 -8.81 0.20
N ILE A 602 -16.19 -7.77 0.41
CA ILE A 602 -15.53 -7.49 1.69
C ILE A 602 -16.57 -7.33 2.81
N LYS A 603 -17.67 -6.60 2.58
CA LYS A 603 -18.75 -6.42 3.56
C LYS A 603 -19.54 -7.70 3.83
N ARG A 604 -19.80 -8.51 2.80
CA ARG A 604 -20.50 -9.77 2.95
C ARG A 604 -19.69 -10.78 3.77
N ILE A 605 -18.38 -10.74 3.61
CA ILE A 605 -17.43 -11.51 4.43
C ILE A 605 -17.41 -10.96 5.87
N LEU A 606 -17.41 -9.63 6.03
CA LEU A 606 -17.40 -8.97 7.35
C LEU A 606 -18.73 -9.05 8.12
N ARG A 607 -19.87 -9.36 7.47
CA ARG A 607 -21.18 -9.53 8.13
C ARG A 607 -21.50 -10.97 8.53
N LYS A 608 -20.71 -11.94 8.06
CA LYS A 608 -20.93 -13.38 8.36
C LYS A 608 -20.11 -13.88 9.56
N HIS A 609 -19.44 -12.99 10.26
CA HIS A 609 -18.72 -13.33 11.49
C HIS A 609 -18.93 -12.25 12.56
#